data_e506437d1bbf35ca492fc8b534a1f12e
#
_entry.id   e506437d1bbf35ca492fc8b534a1f12e
#
_cell.length_a   1.000
_cell.length_b   1.000
_cell.length_c   1.000
_cell.angle_alpha   90.00
_cell.angle_beta   90.00
_cell.angle_gamma   90.00
#
_symmetry.space_group_name_H-M   'P 1'
#
loop_
_entity.id
_entity.type
_entity.pdbx_description
1 polymer ?
#
loop_
_entity_poly.entity_id
_entity_poly.type
_entity_poly.pdbx_seq_one_letter_code
_entity_poly.pdbx_strand_id
1 'polypeptide(L)'
;MSEHEEMKANRPALAVLSLAGILLAISIAAVLLVPGLQPRYVASQPNVGPTGGPSGGPGPQALPGVTVFIVAPVGAGISEINFAPANIVLVIGVNNTLVMKNSDTADHTITSNPGDTFSFDTGDISGLASSSPIVFTTPGVYPYHCQFHPAYMHGTITVIAPPSPTS
;
A
#
# COMPACT_ATOMS: atom_id res chain seq x y z
N MET A 1 16.50 66.89 19.25
CA MET A 1 17.54 66.04 19.78
C MET A 1 16.85 65.09 20.75
N SER A 2 16.59 63.90 20.29
CA SER A 2 15.99 62.83 21.11
C SER A 2 16.55 61.55 20.57
N GLU A 3 17.46 60.97 21.34
CA GLU A 3 18.13 59.70 21.04
C GLU A 3 17.15 58.57 21.36
N HIS A 4 16.74 57.84 20.35
CA HIS A 4 16.11 56.54 20.52
C HIS A 4 17.20 55.48 20.47
N GLU A 5 17.56 55.02 21.65
CA GLU A 5 18.45 53.90 21.88
C GLU A 5 17.75 52.59 21.45
N GLU A 6 18.30 51.97 20.44
CA GLU A 6 17.92 50.67 19.94
C GLU A 6 18.33 49.56 20.92
N MET A 7 17.37 49.07 21.67
CA MET A 7 17.58 47.93 22.59
C MET A 7 17.56 46.63 21.79
N LYS A 8 18.72 46.23 21.29
CA LYS A 8 18.95 44.96 20.59
C LYS A 8 18.85 43.81 21.59
N ALA A 9 17.68 43.20 21.67
CA ALA A 9 17.45 42.00 22.48
C ALA A 9 18.24 40.82 21.93
N ASN A 10 19.34 40.51 22.57
CA ASN A 10 20.16 39.34 22.34
C ASN A 10 19.45 38.13 22.99
N ARG A 11 18.68 37.34 22.18
CA ARG A 11 18.08 36.10 22.64
C ARG A 11 19.07 34.95 22.41
N PRO A 12 19.54 34.27 23.46
CA PRO A 12 20.29 33.03 23.25
C PRO A 12 19.35 31.95 22.69
N ALA A 13 19.72 31.39 21.54
CA ALA A 13 19.08 30.21 20.98
C ALA A 13 19.34 29.03 21.92
N LEU A 14 18.32 28.63 22.67
CA LEU A 14 18.31 27.37 23.39
C LEU A 14 18.21 26.23 22.36
N ALA A 15 19.35 25.62 22.08
CA ALA A 15 19.40 24.35 21.38
C ALA A 15 18.85 23.27 22.32
N VAL A 16 17.56 22.95 22.18
CA VAL A 16 16.98 21.77 22.82
C VAL A 16 17.40 20.56 21.96
N LEU A 17 18.53 19.96 22.32
CA LEU A 17 18.91 18.64 21.84
C LEU A 17 17.92 17.64 22.41
N SER A 18 16.98 17.23 21.58
CA SER A 18 16.02 16.16 21.86
C SER A 18 16.77 14.82 21.91
N LEU A 19 17.04 14.34 23.11
CA LEU A 19 17.60 13.01 23.42
C LEU A 19 16.60 11.85 23.17
N ALA A 20 15.49 12.09 22.48
CA ALA A 20 14.45 11.10 22.24
C ALA A 20 14.72 10.18 21.03
N GLY A 21 15.80 10.40 20.26
CA GLY A 21 16.07 9.64 19.03
C GLY A 21 16.89 8.37 19.18
N ILE A 22 17.50 8.11 20.33
CA ILE A 22 18.50 7.02 20.46
C ILE A 22 17.93 5.73 21.08
N LEU A 23 16.76 5.77 21.72
CA LEU A 23 16.20 4.59 22.40
C LEU A 23 15.30 3.70 21.54
N LEU A 24 14.99 4.07 20.30
CA LEU A 24 14.12 3.25 19.42
C LEU A 24 14.90 2.31 18.49
N ALA A 25 16.21 2.47 18.36
CA ALA A 25 17.02 1.63 17.45
C ALA A 25 17.53 0.31 18.07
N ILE A 26 17.38 0.11 19.37
CA ILE A 26 17.95 -1.07 20.07
C ILE A 26 16.92 -2.20 20.25
N SER A 27 15.63 -1.92 20.10
CA SER A 27 14.58 -2.94 20.35
C SER A 27 14.27 -3.88 19.18
N ILE A 28 14.76 -3.64 17.97
CA ILE A 28 14.45 -4.48 16.81
C ILE A 28 15.50 -5.59 16.60
N ALA A 29 16.72 -5.43 17.13
CA ALA A 29 17.79 -6.41 16.95
C ALA A 29 17.74 -7.60 17.94
N ALA A 30 16.96 -7.52 19.01
CA ALA A 30 16.93 -8.55 20.05
C ALA A 30 15.92 -9.68 19.81
N VAL A 31 15.00 -9.55 18.85
CA VAL A 31 13.96 -10.58 18.58
C VAL A 31 14.44 -11.67 17.63
N LEU A 32 15.57 -11.47 16.92
CA LEU A 32 16.06 -12.44 15.93
C LEU A 32 17.04 -13.51 16.47
N LEU A 33 17.31 -13.52 17.77
CA LEU A 33 18.33 -14.42 18.36
C LEU A 33 17.80 -15.38 19.44
N VAL A 34 16.49 -15.64 19.49
CA VAL A 34 15.97 -16.72 20.35
C VAL A 34 15.86 -18.00 19.50
N PRO A 35 16.76 -19.01 19.69
CA PRO A 35 16.61 -20.29 19.02
C PRO A 35 15.36 -20.99 19.57
N GLY A 36 14.33 -21.12 18.71
CA GLY A 36 13.10 -21.84 19.06
C GLY A 36 11.78 -21.10 18.79
N LEU A 37 11.79 -19.81 18.46
CA LEU A 37 10.59 -19.04 18.10
C LEU A 37 10.47 -18.82 16.57
N GLN A 38 10.91 -19.77 15.79
CA GLN A 38 10.58 -19.79 14.37
C GLN A 38 9.11 -20.19 14.24
N PRO A 39 8.24 -19.38 13.63
CA PRO A 39 6.89 -19.82 13.31
C PRO A 39 7.03 -21.03 12.36
N ARG A 40 6.69 -22.20 12.88
CA ARG A 40 6.60 -23.40 12.04
C ARG A 40 5.41 -23.18 11.10
N TYR A 41 5.72 -22.86 9.86
CA TYR A 41 4.75 -22.88 8.78
C TYR A 41 4.37 -24.35 8.56
N VAL A 42 3.34 -24.81 9.25
CA VAL A 42 2.74 -26.12 8.96
C VAL A 42 1.95 -25.93 7.68
N ALA A 43 2.57 -26.28 6.56
CA ALA A 43 1.86 -26.47 5.32
C ALA A 43 0.89 -27.66 5.56
N SER A 44 -0.38 -27.36 5.79
CA SER A 44 -1.44 -28.36 5.79
C SER A 44 -1.56 -28.90 4.36
N GLN A 45 -0.91 -30.01 4.09
CA GLN A 45 -1.14 -30.78 2.86
C GLN A 45 -2.55 -31.35 2.96
N PRO A 46 -3.45 -31.10 1.99
CA PRO A 46 -4.70 -31.81 1.93
C PRO A 46 -4.40 -33.29 1.63
N ASN A 47 -4.87 -34.15 2.52
CA ASN A 47 -4.79 -35.61 2.37
C ASN A 47 -5.60 -36.04 1.14
N VAL A 48 -4.92 -36.37 0.02
CA VAL A 48 -5.54 -36.89 -1.17
C VAL A 48 -5.67 -38.41 -1.00
N GLY A 49 -6.84 -38.87 -0.53
CA GLY A 49 -7.22 -40.26 -0.59
C GLY A 49 -7.56 -40.68 -2.04
N PRO A 50 -7.26 -41.92 -2.45
CA PRO A 50 -7.53 -42.38 -3.80
C PRO A 50 -9.00 -42.83 -3.97
N THR A 51 -9.83 -42.10 -4.70
CA THR A 51 -11.07 -42.65 -5.27
C THR A 51 -11.41 -41.92 -6.57
N GLY A 52 -11.57 -42.73 -7.61
CA GLY A 52 -11.76 -42.36 -9.00
C GLY A 52 -13.13 -41.81 -9.37
N GLY A 53 -13.19 -41.23 -10.57
CA GLY A 53 -14.38 -40.89 -11.34
C GLY A 53 -14.20 -39.56 -12.08
N PRO A 54 -14.47 -39.47 -13.39
CA PRO A 54 -14.37 -38.27 -14.16
C PRO A 54 -15.59 -37.40 -13.88
N SER A 55 -15.42 -36.39 -13.06
CA SER A 55 -16.40 -35.31 -12.95
C SER A 55 -15.66 -34.01 -13.13
N GLY A 56 -16.10 -33.17 -14.09
CA GLY A 56 -15.52 -31.87 -14.38
C GLY A 56 -15.43 -31.03 -13.13
N GLY A 57 -14.26 -31.06 -12.49
CA GLY A 57 -13.93 -30.19 -11.38
C GLY A 57 -13.83 -28.75 -11.87
N PRO A 58 -14.14 -27.74 -11.00
CA PRO A 58 -13.84 -26.38 -11.32
C PRO A 58 -12.35 -26.28 -11.66
N GLY A 59 -12.05 -25.58 -12.76
CA GLY A 59 -10.67 -25.35 -13.19
C GLY A 59 -9.80 -24.82 -12.05
N PRO A 60 -8.47 -24.82 -12.21
CA PRO A 60 -7.54 -24.47 -11.12
C PRO A 60 -7.98 -23.17 -10.46
N GLN A 61 -8.47 -23.29 -9.22
CA GLN A 61 -8.79 -22.13 -8.41
C GLN A 61 -7.46 -21.41 -8.17
N ALA A 62 -7.36 -20.20 -8.72
CA ALA A 62 -6.22 -19.33 -8.44
C ALA A 62 -6.10 -19.23 -6.91
N LEU A 63 -4.95 -19.62 -6.38
CA LEU A 63 -4.62 -19.39 -4.98
C LEU A 63 -4.87 -17.90 -4.69
N PRO A 64 -5.43 -17.54 -3.51
CA PRO A 64 -5.59 -16.15 -3.16
C PRO A 64 -4.23 -15.48 -3.23
N GLY A 65 -4.05 -14.67 -4.26
CA GLY A 65 -2.79 -13.95 -4.50
C GLY A 65 -2.49 -13.01 -3.34
N VAL A 66 -1.23 -12.65 -3.20
CA VAL A 66 -0.80 -11.62 -2.23
C VAL A 66 -1.55 -10.32 -2.54
N THR A 67 -2.20 -9.75 -1.54
CA THR A 67 -2.85 -8.44 -1.67
C THR A 67 -1.80 -7.34 -1.64
N VAL A 68 -1.86 -6.45 -2.62
CA VAL A 68 -1.03 -5.24 -2.70
C VAL A 68 -1.82 -4.05 -2.17
N PHE A 69 -1.14 -3.16 -1.47
CA PHE A 69 -1.75 -1.97 -0.91
C PHE A 69 -1.21 -0.71 -1.57
N ILE A 70 -2.12 0.23 -1.88
CA ILE A 70 -1.83 1.63 -2.14
C ILE A 70 -2.37 2.42 -0.96
N VAL A 71 -1.56 3.28 -0.38
CA VAL A 71 -1.91 4.03 0.82
C VAL A 71 -2.08 5.50 0.47
N ALA A 72 -3.18 6.13 0.93
CA ALA A 72 -3.26 7.57 1.08
C ALA A 72 -2.62 7.93 2.43
N PRO A 73 -1.46 8.59 2.45
CA PRO A 73 -0.75 8.89 3.69
C PRO A 73 -1.48 9.94 4.54
N VAL A 74 -1.15 10.00 5.83
CA VAL A 74 -1.63 11.05 6.72
C VAL A 74 -1.30 12.43 6.15
N GLY A 75 -2.28 13.31 6.08
CA GLY A 75 -2.14 14.67 5.56
C GLY A 75 -2.21 14.77 4.03
N ALA A 76 -2.51 13.70 3.31
CA ALA A 76 -2.60 13.72 1.85
C ALA A 76 -3.62 14.74 1.35
N GLY A 77 -4.76 14.90 2.04
CA GLY A 77 -5.80 15.84 1.65
C GLY A 77 -5.45 17.33 1.81
N ILE A 78 -4.41 17.67 2.58
CA ILE A 78 -4.06 19.07 2.91
C ILE A 78 -2.63 19.46 2.56
N SER A 79 -1.73 18.51 2.34
CA SER A 79 -0.29 18.75 2.15
C SER A 79 0.22 18.34 0.77
N GLU A 80 -0.68 18.12 -0.20
CA GLU A 80 -0.35 17.72 -1.58
C GLU A 80 0.54 16.46 -1.65
N ILE A 81 0.36 15.53 -0.69
CA ILE A 81 1.11 14.28 -0.62
C ILE A 81 0.43 13.24 -1.51
N ASN A 82 1.19 12.62 -2.41
CA ASN A 82 0.69 11.59 -3.30
C ASN A 82 0.51 10.24 -2.56
N PHE A 83 -0.11 9.27 -3.22
CA PHE A 83 -0.19 7.87 -2.80
C PHE A 83 1.20 7.24 -2.55
N ALA A 84 1.25 6.28 -1.65
CA ALA A 84 2.46 5.54 -1.33
C ALA A 84 2.20 4.01 -1.31
N PRO A 85 2.82 3.24 -2.22
CA PRO A 85 3.49 3.70 -3.46
C PRO A 85 2.48 4.20 -4.49
N ALA A 86 2.87 5.20 -5.32
CA ALA A 86 2.00 5.72 -6.38
C ALA A 86 2.02 4.81 -7.63
N ASN A 87 3.12 4.10 -7.87
CA ASN A 87 3.25 3.19 -9.01
C ASN A 87 3.51 1.77 -8.50
N ILE A 88 2.74 0.81 -9.01
CA ILE A 88 2.84 -0.60 -8.62
C ILE A 88 2.84 -1.51 -9.83
N VAL A 89 3.37 -2.72 -9.64
CA VAL A 89 3.31 -3.80 -10.61
C VAL A 89 2.55 -4.97 -9.99
N LEU A 90 1.53 -5.45 -10.70
CA LEU A 90 0.75 -6.61 -10.35
C LEU A 90 1.02 -7.74 -11.34
N VAL A 91 1.07 -8.98 -10.85
CA VAL A 91 1.26 -10.19 -11.65
C VAL A 91 0.00 -11.05 -11.49
N ILE A 92 -0.69 -11.33 -12.60
CA ILE A 92 -1.92 -12.14 -12.59
C ILE A 92 -1.64 -13.50 -11.98
N GLY A 93 -2.49 -13.91 -11.03
CA GLY A 93 -2.36 -15.18 -10.30
C GLY A 93 -1.31 -15.19 -9.18
N VAL A 94 -0.56 -14.09 -8.98
CA VAL A 94 0.45 -13.96 -7.90
C VAL A 94 0.05 -12.89 -6.90
N ASN A 95 -0.11 -11.64 -7.34
CA ASN A 95 -0.40 -10.50 -6.47
C ASN A 95 -1.37 -9.49 -7.14
N ASN A 96 -2.32 -9.98 -7.90
CA ASN A 96 -3.23 -9.17 -8.72
C ASN A 96 -4.46 -8.63 -7.98
N THR A 97 -4.44 -8.66 -6.66
CA THR A 97 -5.48 -8.07 -5.80
C THR A 97 -4.96 -6.78 -5.17
N LEU A 98 -5.67 -5.69 -5.37
CA LEU A 98 -5.36 -4.36 -4.85
C LEU A 98 -6.37 -3.96 -3.78
N VAL A 99 -5.89 -3.36 -2.69
CA VAL A 99 -6.71 -2.67 -1.69
C VAL A 99 -6.11 -1.28 -1.47
N MET A 100 -6.96 -0.26 -1.50
CA MET A 100 -6.58 1.07 -1.02
C MET A 100 -6.73 1.13 0.49
N LYS A 101 -5.71 1.63 1.17
CA LYS A 101 -5.76 1.96 2.60
C LYS A 101 -5.70 3.46 2.77
N ASN A 102 -6.75 4.05 3.31
CA ASN A 102 -6.75 5.46 3.67
C ASN A 102 -6.19 5.61 5.10
N SER A 103 -4.99 6.20 5.24
CA SER A 103 -4.39 6.54 6.54
C SER A 103 -4.58 8.01 6.90
N ASP A 104 -5.21 8.79 6.00
CA ASP A 104 -5.58 10.18 6.23
C ASP A 104 -6.95 10.29 6.93
N THR A 105 -7.33 11.49 7.33
CA THR A 105 -8.66 11.82 7.86
C THR A 105 -9.63 12.31 6.79
N ALA A 106 -9.11 12.78 5.64
CA ALA A 106 -9.91 13.15 4.47
C ALA A 106 -10.34 11.91 3.68
N ASP A 107 -11.40 12.05 2.89
CA ASP A 107 -11.87 11.00 1.98
C ASP A 107 -10.99 10.96 0.72
N HIS A 108 -10.71 9.75 0.24
CA HIS A 108 -9.91 9.52 -0.97
C HIS A 108 -10.53 8.42 -1.82
N THR A 109 -10.17 8.40 -3.13
CA THR A 109 -10.54 7.33 -4.06
C THR A 109 -9.31 6.82 -4.82
N ILE A 110 -9.39 5.63 -5.39
CA ILE A 110 -8.54 5.18 -6.50
C ILE A 110 -9.45 4.91 -7.68
N THR A 111 -9.41 5.78 -8.68
CA THR A 111 -10.31 5.76 -9.83
C THR A 111 -9.51 5.73 -11.12
N SER A 112 -9.80 4.77 -12.01
CA SER A 112 -9.18 4.68 -13.35
C SER A 112 -9.48 5.91 -14.20
N ASN A 113 -8.60 6.22 -15.14
CA ASN A 113 -8.86 7.30 -16.07
C ASN A 113 -9.92 6.90 -17.11
N PRO A 114 -10.70 7.85 -17.63
CA PRO A 114 -11.66 7.58 -18.68
C PRO A 114 -10.98 6.99 -19.93
N GLY A 115 -11.57 5.93 -20.49
CA GLY A 115 -11.08 5.28 -21.71
C GLY A 115 -10.11 4.12 -21.49
N ASP A 116 -9.79 3.78 -20.25
CA ASP A 116 -9.01 2.59 -19.94
C ASP A 116 -9.76 1.31 -20.31
N THR A 117 -9.04 0.26 -20.73
CA THR A 117 -9.62 -1.05 -21.11
C THR A 117 -10.27 -1.77 -19.92
N PHE A 118 -9.86 -1.48 -18.71
CA PHE A 118 -10.46 -1.93 -17.46
C PHE A 118 -10.73 -0.72 -16.58
N SER A 119 -12.01 -0.43 -16.40
CA SER A 119 -12.44 0.69 -15.54
C SER A 119 -12.67 0.19 -14.13
N PHE A 120 -12.16 0.92 -13.15
CA PHE A 120 -12.32 0.64 -11.73
C PHE A 120 -12.47 1.91 -10.92
N ASP A 121 -13.16 1.79 -9.80
CA ASP A 121 -13.35 2.84 -8.82
C ASP A 121 -13.55 2.22 -7.44
N THR A 122 -12.81 2.69 -6.46
CA THR A 122 -13.01 2.26 -5.07
C THR A 122 -14.26 2.87 -4.44
N GLY A 123 -14.83 3.90 -5.07
CA GLY A 123 -15.71 4.84 -4.40
C GLY A 123 -14.98 5.62 -3.30
N ASP A 124 -15.74 6.38 -2.52
CA ASP A 124 -15.22 7.21 -1.44
C ASP A 124 -14.77 6.33 -0.28
N ILE A 125 -13.49 6.37 0.03
CA ILE A 125 -12.90 5.69 1.18
C ILE A 125 -12.69 6.71 2.28
N SER A 126 -13.55 6.64 3.28
CA SER A 126 -13.50 7.54 4.43
C SER A 126 -12.19 7.42 5.19
N GLY A 127 -11.86 8.49 5.93
CA GLY A 127 -10.64 8.53 6.72
C GLY A 127 -10.45 7.29 7.60
N LEU A 128 -9.24 6.75 7.61
CA LEU A 128 -8.82 5.56 8.37
C LEU A 128 -9.46 4.23 7.93
N ALA A 129 -10.21 4.21 6.81
CA ALA A 129 -10.83 3.02 6.25
C ALA A 129 -9.97 2.37 5.14
N SER A 130 -10.46 1.26 4.62
CA SER A 130 -9.88 0.56 3.46
C SER A 130 -10.98 0.24 2.46
N SER A 131 -10.61 0.20 1.18
CA SER A 131 -11.52 -0.21 0.10
C SER A 131 -11.85 -1.69 0.15
N SER A 132 -12.90 -2.08 -0.57
CA SER A 132 -13.04 -3.45 -1.03
C SER A 132 -11.88 -3.82 -1.98
N PRO A 133 -11.50 -5.11 -2.07
CA PRO A 133 -10.44 -5.54 -2.98
C PRO A 133 -10.88 -5.41 -4.45
N ILE A 134 -9.93 -4.95 -5.29
CA ILE A 134 -10.06 -4.92 -6.75
C ILE A 134 -9.13 -6.00 -7.32
N VAL A 135 -9.65 -6.89 -8.14
CA VAL A 135 -8.88 -7.98 -8.78
C VAL A 135 -8.61 -7.63 -10.24
N PHE A 136 -7.33 -7.55 -10.61
CA PHE A 136 -6.91 -7.29 -11.99
C PHE A 136 -6.68 -8.60 -12.74
N THR A 137 -7.41 -8.80 -13.83
CA THR A 137 -7.35 -10.05 -14.63
C THR A 137 -6.84 -9.84 -16.04
N THR A 138 -6.66 -8.61 -16.48
CA THR A 138 -6.21 -8.27 -17.83
C THR A 138 -4.86 -7.55 -17.75
N PRO A 139 -3.83 -7.98 -18.50
CA PRO A 139 -2.58 -7.25 -18.60
C PRO A 139 -2.79 -5.87 -19.20
N GLY A 140 -2.06 -4.88 -18.70
CA GLY A 140 -2.18 -3.51 -19.17
C GLY A 140 -1.50 -2.51 -18.25
N VAL A 141 -1.57 -1.25 -18.65
CA VAL A 141 -1.12 -0.10 -17.85
C VAL A 141 -2.34 0.75 -17.57
N TYR A 142 -2.62 0.96 -16.30
CA TYR A 142 -3.83 1.60 -15.81
C TYR A 142 -3.46 2.85 -14.99
N PRO A 143 -3.44 4.03 -15.60
CA PRO A 143 -3.33 5.28 -14.86
C PRO A 143 -4.54 5.48 -13.96
N TYR A 144 -4.32 6.02 -12.78
CA TYR A 144 -5.40 6.29 -11.83
C TYR A 144 -5.19 7.61 -11.09
N HIS A 145 -6.23 8.12 -10.48
CA HIS A 145 -6.20 9.33 -9.68
C HIS A 145 -7.18 9.26 -8.49
N CYS A 146 -7.01 10.17 -7.54
CA CYS A 146 -8.04 10.48 -6.56
C CYS A 146 -9.01 11.53 -7.12
N GLN A 147 -10.31 11.28 -7.10
CA GLN A 147 -11.31 12.22 -7.63
C GLN A 147 -11.32 13.55 -6.88
N PHE A 148 -11.00 13.54 -5.58
CA PHE A 148 -10.96 14.75 -4.75
C PHE A 148 -9.67 15.56 -4.94
N HIS A 149 -8.56 14.90 -5.31
CA HIS A 149 -7.23 15.50 -5.36
C HIS A 149 -6.46 15.13 -6.66
N PRO A 150 -7.05 15.31 -7.85
CA PRO A 150 -6.48 14.79 -9.10
C PRO A 150 -5.17 15.49 -9.51
N ALA A 151 -4.90 16.69 -9.01
CA ALA A 151 -3.71 17.44 -9.34
C ALA A 151 -2.41 16.82 -8.83
N TYR A 152 -2.46 16.10 -7.71
CA TYR A 152 -1.26 15.55 -7.06
C TYR A 152 -1.41 14.10 -6.59
N MET A 153 -2.63 13.60 -6.40
CA MET A 153 -2.86 12.20 -6.03
C MET A 153 -3.19 11.36 -7.26
N HIS A 154 -2.15 10.82 -7.90
CA HIS A 154 -2.28 9.96 -9.08
C HIS A 154 -1.12 8.99 -9.17
N GLY A 155 -1.28 7.96 -9.98
CA GLY A 155 -0.25 6.94 -10.17
C GLY A 155 -0.58 5.99 -11.32
N THR A 156 0.13 4.87 -11.35
CA THR A 156 -0.01 3.86 -12.40
C THR A 156 0.02 2.45 -11.81
N ILE A 157 -0.93 1.62 -12.22
CA ILE A 157 -0.94 0.19 -11.96
C ILE A 157 -0.55 -0.53 -13.25
N THR A 158 0.60 -1.19 -13.25
CA THR A 158 1.04 -2.05 -14.36
C THR A 158 0.68 -3.50 -14.04
N VAL A 159 -0.14 -4.13 -14.88
CA VAL A 159 -0.54 -5.53 -14.73
C VAL A 159 0.14 -6.35 -15.79
N ILE A 160 0.86 -7.39 -15.39
CA ILE A 160 1.55 -8.31 -16.29
C ILE A 160 0.96 -9.72 -16.23
N ALA A 161 1.05 -10.44 -17.34
CA ALA A 161 0.65 -11.83 -17.41
C ALA A 161 1.49 -12.70 -16.46
N PRO A 162 0.98 -13.85 -16.00
CA PRO A 162 1.78 -14.79 -15.23
C PRO A 162 2.96 -15.29 -16.08
N PRO A 163 4.09 -15.66 -15.44
CA PRO A 163 5.18 -16.28 -16.14
C PRO A 163 4.70 -17.57 -16.84
N SER A 164 5.12 -17.77 -18.08
CA SER A 164 4.82 -19.02 -18.78
C SER A 164 5.46 -20.19 -18.03
N PRO A 165 4.79 -21.34 -17.89
CA PRO A 165 5.42 -22.51 -17.32
C PRO A 165 6.65 -22.89 -18.17
N THR A 166 7.79 -23.02 -17.53
CA THR A 166 8.99 -23.56 -18.18
C THR A 166 8.75 -25.03 -18.49
N SER A 167 8.72 -25.35 -19.77
CA SER A 167 8.64 -26.73 -20.28
C SER A 167 9.93 -27.50 -20.04
#